data_12190942ddb0b9fb0ee176b10385d7d0
#
_entry.id   12190942ddb0b9fb0ee176b10385d7d0
#
_cell.length_a   1.000
_cell.length_b   1.000
_cell.length_c   1.000
_cell.angle_alpha   90.00
_cell.angle_beta   90.00
_cell.angle_gamma   90.00
#
_symmetry.space_group_name_H-M   'P 1'
#
loop_
_entity.id
_entity.type
_entity.pdbx_description
1 polymer ?
#
loop_
_entity_poly.entity_id
_entity_poly.type
_entity_poly.pdbx_seq_one_letter_code
_entity_poly.pdbx_strand_id
1 'polypeptide(L)' 'MEKKLQEIIKEKIKDSQIFLRDINNDNNHFSIIVISNKFEGLSLIKQHKMVYTALDDIITKTIHAIQLKTYTYKLWKKEN' A
#
# COMPACT_ATOMS: atom_id res chain seq x y z
N MET A 1 -6.42 -3.93 12.68
CA MET A 1 -5.91 -2.80 11.89
C MET A 1 -5.46 -3.21 10.49
N GLU A 2 -4.76 -4.34 10.36
CA GLU A 2 -4.31 -4.81 9.04
C GLU A 2 -5.45 -4.98 8.04
N LYS A 3 -6.51 -5.64 8.47
CA LYS A 3 -7.66 -5.87 7.60
C LYS A 3 -8.30 -4.56 7.14
N LYS A 4 -8.39 -3.61 8.05
CA LYS A 4 -8.98 -2.31 7.75
C LYS A 4 -8.14 -1.53 6.72
N LEU A 5 -6.82 -1.59 6.85
CA LEU A 5 -5.92 -0.95 5.89
C LEU A 5 -6.06 -1.58 4.50
N GLN A 6 -6.12 -2.91 4.44
CA GLN A 6 -6.33 -3.60 3.18
C GLN A 6 -7.64 -3.19 2.52
N GLU A 7 -8.71 -3.11 3.29
CA GLU A 7 -10.01 -2.72 2.77
C GLU A 7 -10.00 -1.31 2.20
N ILE A 8 -9.34 -0.38 2.90
CA ILE A 8 -9.26 1.01 2.45
C ILE A 8 -8.49 1.11 1.13
N ILE A 9 -7.34 0.45 1.04
CA ILE A 9 -6.55 0.46 -0.19
C ILE A 9 -7.32 -0.20 -1.32
N LYS A 10 -7.94 -1.33 -1.07
CA LYS A 10 -8.69 -2.08 -2.06
C LYS A 10 -9.86 -1.28 -2.61
N GLU A 11 -10.51 -0.50 -1.77
CA GLU A 11 -11.62 0.35 -2.19
C GLU A 11 -11.18 1.43 -3.16
N LYS A 12 -9.99 2.01 -2.92
CA LYS A 12 -9.48 3.08 -3.78
C LYS A 12 -8.73 2.56 -5.00
N ILE A 13 -8.05 1.43 -4.87
CA ILE A 13 -7.29 0.80 -5.94
C ILE A 13 -7.85 -0.62 -6.12
N LYS A 14 -8.93 -0.72 -6.90
CA LYS A 14 -9.79 -1.91 -6.92
C LYS A 14 -9.13 -3.15 -7.49
N ASP A 15 -8.18 -3.00 -8.41
CA ASP A 15 -7.46 -4.14 -8.99
C ASP A 15 -6.24 -4.54 -8.18
N SER A 16 -6.04 -3.96 -7.02
CA SER A 16 -4.81 -4.15 -6.26
C SER A 16 -4.77 -5.51 -5.56
N GLN A 17 -3.54 -6.03 -5.43
CA GLN A 17 -3.21 -7.09 -4.52
C GLN A 17 -2.30 -6.50 -3.44
N ILE A 18 -2.58 -6.81 -2.19
CA ILE A 18 -1.94 -6.14 -1.07
C ILE A 18 -1.34 -7.16 -0.13
N PHE A 19 -0.05 -6.99 0.19
CA PHE A 19 0.63 -7.74 1.25
C PHE A 19 0.97 -6.76 2.36
N LEU A 20 0.48 -7.04 3.55
CA LEU A 20 0.55 -6.10 4.64
C LEU A 20 0.90 -6.81 5.93
N ARG A 21 1.85 -6.23 6.67
CA ARG A 21 2.31 -6.82 7.93
C ARG A 21 2.52 -5.72 8.97
N ASP A 22 2.06 -6.00 10.17
CA ASP A 22 2.32 -5.17 11.35
C ASP A 22 3.68 -5.59 11.91
N ILE A 23 4.72 -4.80 11.63
CA ILE A 23 6.11 -5.19 11.87
C ILE A 23 6.38 -5.48 13.35
N ASN A 24 5.85 -4.64 14.23
CA ASN A 24 6.13 -4.72 15.67
C ASN A 24 4.94 -5.21 16.51
N ASN A 25 3.87 -5.65 15.87
CA ASN A 25 2.62 -6.01 16.55
C ASN A 25 2.06 -4.88 17.43
N ASP A 26 2.28 -3.63 17.03
CA ASP A 26 1.85 -2.48 17.81
C ASP A 26 0.78 -1.63 17.10
N ASN A 27 0.30 -2.07 15.94
CA ASN A 27 -0.66 -1.34 15.10
C ASN A 27 -0.16 0.05 14.70
N ASN A 28 1.14 0.21 14.62
CA ASN A 28 1.74 1.53 14.40
C ASN A 28 2.82 1.53 13.31
N HIS A 29 3.50 0.41 13.10
CA HIS A 29 4.56 0.27 12.10
C HIS A 29 4.19 -0.84 11.13
N PHE A 30 3.92 -0.46 9.88
CA PHE A 30 3.45 -1.41 8.87
C PHE A 30 4.39 -1.52 7.68
N SER A 31 4.51 -2.73 7.15
CA SER A 31 5.12 -2.99 5.85
C SER A 31 4.00 -3.29 4.87
N ILE A 32 3.90 -2.51 3.81
CA ILE A 32 2.82 -2.63 2.83
C ILE A 32 3.39 -2.77 1.44
N ILE A 33 2.95 -3.79 0.71
CA ILE A 33 3.24 -3.96 -0.71
C ILE A 33 1.92 -3.89 -1.45
N VAL A 34 1.82 -2.99 -2.42
CA VAL A 34 0.63 -2.84 -3.25
C VAL A 34 0.99 -3.10 -4.70
N ILE A 35 0.26 -4.00 -5.33
CA ILE A 35 0.47 -4.38 -6.73
C ILE A 35 -0.78 -4.01 -7.51
N SER A 36 -0.63 -3.22 -8.58
CA SER A 36 -1.77 -2.76 -9.35
C SER A 36 -1.35 -2.39 -10.78
N ASN A 37 -2.21 -2.70 -11.74
CA ASN A 37 -2.02 -2.23 -13.11
C ASN A 37 -2.19 -0.71 -13.23
N LYS A 38 -2.82 -0.08 -12.26
CA LYS A 38 -2.96 1.38 -12.26
C LYS A 38 -1.64 2.10 -12.07
N PHE A 39 -0.62 1.39 -11.63
CA PHE A 39 0.73 1.95 -11.49
C PHE A 39 1.50 1.99 -12.80
N GLU A 40 1.00 1.38 -13.86
CA GLU A 40 1.64 1.39 -15.17
C GLU A 40 1.86 2.82 -15.64
N GLY A 41 3.11 3.10 -16.08
CA GLY A 41 3.44 4.43 -16.57
C GLY A 41 3.62 5.51 -15.52
N LEU A 42 3.43 5.20 -14.24
CA LEU A 42 3.61 6.17 -13.16
C LEU A 42 4.99 6.06 -12.54
N SER A 43 5.57 7.21 -12.17
CA SER A 43 6.80 7.23 -11.38
C SER A 43 6.54 6.62 -10.01
N LEU A 44 7.61 6.18 -9.32
CA LEU A 44 7.48 5.66 -7.96
C LEU A 44 6.83 6.68 -7.03
N ILE A 45 7.18 7.94 -7.16
CA ILE A 45 6.59 9.00 -6.34
C ILE A 45 5.08 9.07 -6.54
N LYS A 46 4.63 8.99 -7.79
CA LYS A 46 3.19 9.02 -8.08
C LYS A 46 2.46 7.77 -7.59
N GLN A 47 3.11 6.61 -7.71
CA GLN A 47 2.54 5.36 -7.20
C GLN A 47 2.37 5.43 -5.68
N HIS A 48 3.41 5.86 -4.97
CA HIS A 48 3.35 6.00 -3.51
C HIS A 48 2.31 7.02 -3.10
N LYS A 49 2.23 8.14 -3.80
CA LYS A 49 1.24 9.18 -3.52
C LYS A 49 -0.19 8.65 -3.63
N MET A 50 -0.44 7.79 -4.61
CA MET A 50 -1.76 7.18 -4.78
C MET A 50 -2.15 6.36 -3.56
N VAL A 51 -1.22 5.56 -3.03
CA VAL A 51 -1.47 4.76 -1.83
C VAL A 51 -1.63 5.64 -0.59
N TYR A 52 -0.75 6.61 -0.41
CA TYR A 52 -0.84 7.53 0.74
C TYR A 52 -2.13 8.34 0.72
N THR A 53 -2.59 8.74 -0.45
CA THR A 53 -3.87 9.45 -0.57
C THR A 53 -5.03 8.56 -0.12
N ALA A 54 -4.97 7.27 -0.47
CA ALA A 54 -6.00 6.32 -0.04
C ALA A 54 -6.02 6.13 1.48
N LEU A 55 -4.86 6.24 2.13
CA LEU A 55 -4.73 6.02 3.57
C LEU A 55 -4.72 7.31 4.40
N ASP A 56 -4.96 8.44 3.79
CA ASP A 56 -4.69 9.76 4.37
C ASP A 56 -5.22 9.93 5.80
N ASP A 57 -6.49 9.63 6.04
CA ASP A 57 -7.09 9.82 7.36
C ASP A 57 -6.43 8.95 8.43
N ILE A 58 -6.08 7.73 8.08
CA ILE A 58 -5.52 6.77 9.04
C ILE A 58 -4.06 7.09 9.35
N ILE A 59 -3.29 7.48 8.32
CA ILE A 59 -1.87 7.81 8.51
C ILE A 59 -1.69 8.96 9.48
N THR A 60 -2.51 10.00 9.34
CA THR A 60 -2.36 11.20 10.17
C THR A 60 -2.84 11.01 11.60
N LYS A 61 -3.75 10.05 11.85
CA LYS A 61 -4.39 9.92 13.17
C LYS A 61 -3.94 8.72 13.97
N THR A 62 -3.58 7.62 13.31
CA THR A 62 -3.41 6.34 14.00
C THR A 62 -2.08 5.67 13.73
N ILE A 63 -1.51 5.81 12.54
CA ILE A 63 -0.31 5.10 12.12
C ILE A 63 0.84 6.09 11.97
N HIS A 64 2.01 5.77 12.55
CA HIS A 64 3.16 6.66 12.51
C HIS A 64 4.22 6.28 11.48
N ALA A 65 4.30 5.02 11.07
CA ALA A 65 5.33 4.60 10.14
C ALA A 65 4.84 3.53 9.17
N ILE A 66 5.12 3.75 7.90
CA ILE A 66 4.79 2.81 6.83
C ILE A 66 6.02 2.62 5.95
N GLN A 67 6.39 1.35 5.72
CA GLN A 67 7.34 0.98 4.69
C GLN A 67 6.52 0.55 3.48
N LEU A 68 6.53 1.34 2.43
CA LEU A 68 5.69 1.10 1.26
C LEU A 68 6.51 0.68 0.06
N LYS A 69 6.06 -0.37 -0.61
CA LYS A 69 6.56 -0.78 -1.92
C LYS A 69 5.39 -0.92 -2.87
N THR A 70 5.58 -0.48 -4.10
CA THR A 70 4.54 -0.57 -5.14
C THR A 70 5.10 -1.24 -6.38
N TYR A 71 4.27 -2.02 -7.04
CA TYR A 71 4.64 -2.77 -8.24
C TYR A 71 3.49 -2.80 -9.22
N THR A 72 3.79 -2.81 -10.52
CA THR A 72 2.84 -3.31 -11.50
C THR A 72 2.84 -4.84 -11.42
N TYR A 73 1.80 -5.48 -11.93
CA TYR A 73 1.77 -6.96 -11.97
C TYR A 73 2.94 -7.53 -12.76
N LYS A 74 3.31 -6.86 -13.84
CA LYS A 74 4.44 -7.29 -14.67
C LYS A 74 5.75 -7.30 -13.89
N LEU A 75 6.03 -6.23 -13.16
CA LEU A 75 7.26 -6.14 -12.35
C LEU A 75 7.22 -7.12 -11.18
N TRP A 76 6.07 -7.28 -10.56
CA TRP A 76 5.91 -8.22 -9.45
C TRP A 76 6.24 -9.65 -9.87
N LYS A 77 5.73 -10.07 -11.02
CA LYS A 77 6.01 -11.41 -11.56
C LYS A 77 7.49 -11.59 -11.90
N LYS A 78 8.13 -10.54 -12.39
CA LYS A 78 9.54 -10.60 -12.77
C LYS A 78 10.45 -10.75 -11.54
N GLU A 79 10.11 -10.07 -10.46
CA GLU A 79 10.94 -10.08 -9.24
C GLU A 79 10.61 -11.21 -8.27
N ASN A 80 9.48 -11.82 -8.41
CA ASN A 80 9.00 -12.89 -7.54
C ASN A 80 8.52 -14.09 -8.40
#